data_c525e38a237773a93de78ff6ff931dad
#
_entry.id   c525e38a237773a93de78ff6ff931dad
#
_cell.length_a   1.000
_cell.length_b   1.000
_cell.length_c   1.000
_cell.angle_alpha   90.00
_cell.angle_beta   90.00
_cell.angle_gamma   90.00
#
_symmetry.space_group_name_H-M   'P 1'
#
loop_
_entity.id
_entity.type
_entity.pdbx_description
1 polymer ?
#
loop_
_entity_poly.entity_id
_entity_poly.type
_entity_poly.pdbx_seq_one_letter_code
_entity_poly.pdbx_strand_id
1 'polypeptide(L)'
;AINNLSTDIGNGTLAGEIKDLYVNVGLRHARLTYRRLQLDVKKGFGFNESWAKFILDYLNRFLVEKITFEVSNTLRNALMKAITAGTMSGLSVDGMIAQLEDWPFERYQAARIVRTEVNRAANVGATAQSETSEYEEQKEWVSVEDFRTRGHKPSDHADHVELNGVRIDSGDHFTDIRNGDRLQFPGDPNASAASTINCRCNAVYLIKRDINGNPIPKRKST
;
A
#
# COMPACT_ATOMS: atom_id res chain seq x y z
N ALA A 1 11.04 -4.94 -21.44
CA ALA A 1 10.99 -5.88 -20.32
C ALA A 1 9.65 -5.84 -19.56
N ILE A 2 8.97 -4.67 -19.46
CA ILE A 2 7.66 -4.54 -18.79
C ILE A 2 6.56 -5.29 -19.59
N ASN A 3 6.65 -5.34 -20.91
CA ASN A 3 5.65 -6.00 -21.74
C ASN A 3 5.60 -7.53 -21.55
N ASN A 4 6.66 -8.15 -21.05
CA ASN A 4 6.67 -9.60 -20.79
C ASN A 4 6.19 -9.97 -19.39
N LEU A 5 6.11 -9.02 -18.44
CA LEU A 5 5.49 -9.23 -17.12
C LEU A 5 3.96 -9.07 -17.17
N SER A 6 3.42 -8.48 -18.24
CA SER A 6 2.00 -8.18 -18.37
C SER A 6 1.18 -9.29 -19.05
N THR A 7 1.79 -10.31 -19.62
CA THR A 7 1.07 -11.31 -20.41
C THR A 7 0.33 -12.39 -19.62
N ASP A 8 0.61 -12.50 -18.30
CA ASP A 8 -0.08 -13.43 -17.39
C ASP A 8 -0.93 -12.74 -16.31
N ILE A 9 -1.04 -11.42 -16.36
CA ILE A 9 -1.78 -10.60 -15.41
C ILE A 9 -3.09 -10.23 -16.08
N GLY A 10 -4.23 -10.44 -15.41
CA GLY A 10 -5.53 -9.99 -15.94
C GLY A 10 -6.24 -11.00 -16.86
N ASN A 11 -6.32 -12.24 -16.44
CA ASN A 11 -7.11 -13.26 -17.18
C ASN A 11 -8.62 -13.21 -16.84
N GLY A 12 -9.15 -12.05 -16.46
CA GLY A 12 -10.56 -11.87 -16.10
C GLY A 12 -10.97 -12.51 -14.78
N THR A 13 -10.01 -12.84 -13.93
CA THR A 13 -10.28 -13.32 -12.56
C THR A 13 -10.09 -12.20 -11.53
N LEU A 14 -10.77 -12.27 -10.40
CA LEU A 14 -10.59 -11.30 -9.31
C LEU A 14 -9.12 -11.24 -8.85
N ALA A 15 -8.44 -12.36 -8.80
CA ALA A 15 -7.02 -12.43 -8.45
C ALA A 15 -6.15 -11.69 -9.47
N GLY A 16 -6.45 -11.82 -10.77
CA GLY A 16 -5.79 -11.09 -11.85
C GLY A 16 -5.97 -9.59 -11.71
N GLU A 17 -7.19 -9.13 -11.54
CA GLU A 17 -7.52 -7.70 -11.40
C GLU A 17 -6.87 -7.08 -10.15
N ILE A 18 -6.79 -7.82 -9.04
CA ILE A 18 -6.09 -7.37 -7.84
C ILE A 18 -4.58 -7.28 -8.10
N LYS A 19 -3.98 -8.25 -8.81
CA LYS A 19 -2.57 -8.16 -9.21
C LYS A 19 -2.32 -6.93 -10.06
N ASP A 20 -3.16 -6.65 -11.03
CA ASP A 20 -3.08 -5.45 -11.88
C ASP A 20 -3.19 -4.17 -11.06
N LEU A 21 -4.12 -4.11 -10.12
CA LEU A 21 -4.25 -2.99 -9.19
C LEU A 21 -2.93 -2.73 -8.44
N TYR A 22 -2.35 -3.77 -7.84
CA TYR A 22 -1.13 -3.64 -7.05
C TYR A 22 0.08 -3.27 -7.91
N VAL A 23 0.22 -3.84 -9.09
CA VAL A 23 1.31 -3.49 -10.00
C VAL A 23 1.18 -2.02 -10.43
N ASN A 24 0.00 -1.58 -10.84
CA ASN A 24 -0.20 -0.21 -11.32
C ASN A 24 -0.09 0.81 -10.18
N VAL A 25 -0.82 0.63 -9.08
CA VAL A 25 -0.81 1.54 -7.94
C VAL A 25 0.55 1.47 -7.23
N GLY A 26 1.05 0.27 -6.96
CA GLY A 26 2.30 0.05 -6.26
C GLY A 26 3.50 0.64 -7.01
N LEU A 27 3.63 0.38 -8.32
CA LEU A 27 4.72 0.96 -9.14
C LEU A 27 4.63 2.48 -9.21
N ARG A 28 3.40 3.03 -9.29
CA ARG A 28 3.22 4.48 -9.25
C ARG A 28 3.73 5.07 -7.94
N HIS A 29 3.39 4.46 -6.81
CA HIS A 29 3.83 4.94 -5.49
C HIS A 29 5.31 4.70 -5.25
N ALA A 30 5.88 3.58 -5.68
CA ALA A 30 7.33 3.36 -5.66
C ALA A 30 8.07 4.45 -6.41
N ARG A 31 7.59 4.84 -7.61
CA ARG A 31 8.15 5.96 -8.39
C ARG A 31 8.02 7.31 -7.68
N LEU A 32 6.87 7.58 -7.05
CA LEU A 32 6.66 8.83 -6.31
C LEU A 32 7.62 8.91 -5.11
N THR A 33 7.76 7.84 -4.35
CA THR A 33 8.68 7.74 -3.23
C THR A 33 10.12 7.92 -3.70
N TYR A 34 10.53 7.22 -4.76
CA TYR A 34 11.85 7.36 -5.37
C TYR A 34 12.14 8.80 -5.83
N ARG A 35 11.19 9.44 -6.53
CA ARG A 35 11.33 10.84 -6.96
C ARG A 35 11.52 11.77 -5.78
N ARG A 36 10.73 11.60 -4.73
CA ARG A 36 10.83 12.41 -3.51
C ARG A 36 12.22 12.27 -2.89
N LEU A 37 12.72 11.05 -2.74
CA LEU A 37 14.03 10.78 -2.16
C LEU A 37 15.18 11.25 -3.08
N GLN A 38 15.02 11.17 -4.40
CA GLN A 38 15.99 11.66 -5.37
C GLN A 38 16.13 13.18 -5.36
N LEU A 39 15.08 13.93 -5.10
CA LEU A 39 15.17 15.37 -4.90
C LEU A 39 16.08 15.70 -3.72
N ASP A 40 16.19 14.81 -2.73
CA ASP A 40 17.09 14.95 -1.59
C ASP A 40 18.54 14.58 -1.91
N VAL A 41 18.82 13.78 -2.93
CA VAL A 41 20.16 13.22 -3.22
C VAL A 41 20.78 13.69 -4.54
N LYS A 42 20.05 14.40 -5.39
CA LYS A 42 20.51 14.95 -6.70
C LYS A 42 21.06 13.88 -7.68
N LYS A 43 20.54 12.65 -7.65
CA LYS A 43 20.95 11.57 -8.55
C LYS A 43 19.96 11.33 -9.69
N GLY A 44 20.45 10.78 -10.81
CA GLY A 44 19.68 10.51 -12.02
C GLY A 44 18.67 9.36 -11.89
N PHE A 45 17.77 9.26 -12.86
CA PHE A 45 16.58 8.41 -12.88
C PHE A 45 16.89 7.01 -13.41
N GLY A 46 16.49 5.95 -12.69
CA GLY A 46 16.42 4.58 -13.16
C GLY A 46 15.09 3.92 -12.78
N PHE A 47 14.46 3.19 -13.73
CA PHE A 47 13.34 2.28 -13.43
C PHE A 47 13.93 1.01 -12.82
N ASN A 48 13.39 0.57 -11.68
CA ASN A 48 13.88 -0.62 -11.01
C ASN A 48 12.88 -1.79 -11.17
N GLU A 49 13.26 -2.79 -11.94
CA GLU A 49 12.47 -4.03 -12.12
C GLU A 49 12.25 -4.77 -10.78
N SER A 50 13.11 -4.54 -9.80
CA SER A 50 12.99 -5.13 -8.47
C SER A 50 11.73 -4.68 -7.72
N TRP A 51 11.19 -3.50 -8.00
CA TRP A 51 9.92 -3.05 -7.39
C TRP A 51 8.73 -3.91 -7.83
N ALA A 52 8.63 -4.19 -9.14
CA ALA A 52 7.58 -5.04 -9.66
C ALA A 52 7.68 -6.44 -9.07
N LYS A 53 8.90 -6.98 -8.99
CA LYS A 53 9.16 -8.28 -8.36
C LYS A 53 8.75 -8.28 -6.90
N PHE A 54 9.17 -7.28 -6.12
CA PHE A 54 8.79 -7.18 -4.70
C PHE A 54 7.27 -7.14 -4.53
N ILE A 55 6.56 -6.31 -5.31
CA ILE A 55 5.10 -6.18 -5.26
C ILE A 55 4.42 -7.52 -5.59
N LEU A 56 4.88 -8.22 -6.62
CA LEU A 56 4.33 -9.52 -7.01
C LEU A 56 4.63 -10.61 -5.98
N ASP A 57 5.84 -10.66 -5.43
CA ASP A 57 6.23 -11.61 -4.37
C ASP A 57 5.39 -11.37 -3.11
N TYR A 58 5.14 -10.09 -2.77
CA TYR A 58 4.27 -9.72 -1.66
C TYR A 58 2.83 -10.20 -1.88
N LEU A 59 2.26 -9.96 -3.07
CA LEU A 59 0.92 -10.43 -3.44
C LEU A 59 0.79 -11.95 -3.34
N ASN A 60 1.75 -12.66 -3.88
CA ASN A 60 1.72 -14.12 -3.89
C ASN A 60 1.79 -14.72 -2.47
N ARG A 61 2.48 -14.04 -1.53
CA ARG A 61 2.60 -14.52 -0.14
C ARG A 61 1.38 -14.21 0.72
N PHE A 62 0.71 -13.08 0.51
CA PHE A 62 -0.19 -12.53 1.52
C PHE A 62 -1.64 -12.30 1.07
N LEU A 63 -1.93 -12.21 -0.21
CA LEU A 63 -3.20 -11.60 -0.61
C LEU A 63 -4.10 -12.45 -1.50
N VAL A 64 -3.56 -13.26 -2.39
CA VAL A 64 -4.40 -13.95 -3.38
C VAL A 64 -5.39 -14.91 -2.70
N GLU A 65 -4.98 -15.61 -1.65
CA GLU A 65 -5.86 -16.53 -0.92
C GLU A 65 -6.89 -15.81 -0.05
N LYS A 66 -6.48 -14.77 0.70
CA LYS A 66 -7.39 -14.06 1.62
C LYS A 66 -8.54 -13.32 0.94
N ILE A 67 -8.30 -12.73 -0.24
CA ILE A 67 -9.31 -11.90 -0.92
C ILE A 67 -10.25 -12.76 -1.77
N THR A 68 -9.78 -13.89 -2.28
CA THR A 68 -10.55 -14.70 -3.24
C THR A 68 -11.49 -15.71 -2.60
N PHE A 69 -11.23 -16.15 -1.36
CA PHE A 69 -11.97 -17.25 -0.75
C PHE A 69 -13.27 -16.85 -0.03
N GLU A 70 -13.39 -15.60 0.44
CA GLU A 70 -14.51 -15.17 1.30
C GLU A 70 -15.54 -14.27 0.59
N VAL A 71 -15.45 -14.11 -0.73
CA VAL A 71 -16.26 -13.12 -1.45
C VAL A 71 -17.33 -13.82 -2.29
N SER A 72 -18.61 -13.46 -2.10
CA SER A 72 -19.72 -13.96 -2.92
C SER A 72 -19.51 -13.64 -4.40
N ASN A 73 -20.05 -14.45 -5.32
CA ASN A 73 -19.91 -14.22 -6.76
C ASN A 73 -20.41 -12.84 -7.19
N THR A 74 -21.45 -12.33 -6.55
CA THR A 74 -22.03 -11.01 -6.81
C THR A 74 -21.03 -9.91 -6.44
N LEU A 75 -20.47 -9.98 -5.23
CA LEU A 75 -19.46 -9.03 -4.78
C LEU A 75 -18.17 -9.13 -5.60
N ARG A 76 -17.79 -10.35 -6.03
CA ARG A 76 -16.65 -10.57 -6.93
C ARG A 76 -16.82 -9.81 -8.25
N ASN A 77 -17.98 -9.95 -8.90
CA ASN A 77 -18.26 -9.28 -10.16
C ASN A 77 -18.28 -7.74 -10.02
N ALA A 78 -18.85 -7.24 -8.93
CA ALA A 78 -18.82 -5.80 -8.62
C ALA A 78 -17.38 -5.28 -8.43
N LEU A 79 -16.56 -6.00 -7.67
CA LEU A 79 -15.16 -5.66 -7.46
C LEU A 79 -14.37 -5.68 -8.76
N MET A 80 -14.54 -6.71 -9.59
CA MET A 80 -13.88 -6.79 -10.88
C MET A 80 -14.22 -5.57 -11.74
N LYS A 81 -15.51 -5.25 -11.89
CA LYS A 81 -15.97 -4.08 -12.66
C LYS A 81 -15.32 -2.78 -12.17
N ALA A 82 -15.33 -2.54 -10.86
CA ALA A 82 -14.79 -1.31 -10.27
C ALA A 82 -13.25 -1.22 -10.44
N ILE A 83 -12.53 -2.30 -10.18
CA ILE A 83 -11.06 -2.34 -10.26
C ILE A 83 -10.61 -2.20 -11.72
N THR A 84 -11.20 -2.95 -12.64
CA THR A 84 -10.88 -2.86 -14.08
C THR A 84 -11.10 -1.45 -14.61
N ALA A 85 -12.28 -0.87 -14.36
CA ALA A 85 -12.58 0.49 -14.78
C ALA A 85 -11.60 1.51 -14.18
N GLY A 86 -11.29 1.37 -12.90
CA GLY A 86 -10.35 2.25 -12.19
C GLY A 86 -8.93 2.14 -12.72
N THR A 87 -8.46 0.93 -12.95
CA THR A 87 -7.09 0.67 -13.44
C THR A 87 -6.90 1.18 -14.87
N MET A 88 -7.85 0.89 -15.76
CA MET A 88 -7.78 1.32 -17.16
C MET A 88 -7.94 2.83 -17.35
N SER A 89 -8.80 3.46 -16.57
CA SER A 89 -9.15 4.89 -16.70
C SER A 89 -8.38 5.80 -15.75
N GLY A 90 -7.54 5.25 -14.87
CA GLY A 90 -6.81 6.02 -13.86
C GLY A 90 -7.72 6.71 -12.84
N LEU A 91 -8.90 6.14 -12.54
CA LEU A 91 -9.88 6.71 -11.63
C LEU A 91 -9.33 6.78 -10.20
N SER A 92 -9.81 7.76 -9.45
CA SER A 92 -9.63 7.80 -7.99
C SER A 92 -10.41 6.67 -7.32
N VAL A 93 -10.11 6.39 -6.05
CA VAL A 93 -10.85 5.40 -5.24
C VAL A 93 -12.35 5.71 -5.24
N ASP A 94 -12.74 6.97 -5.12
CA ASP A 94 -14.15 7.38 -5.15
C ASP A 94 -14.76 7.18 -6.54
N GLY A 95 -13.99 7.40 -7.61
CA GLY A 95 -14.40 7.08 -8.98
C GLY A 95 -14.60 5.58 -9.22
N MET A 96 -13.76 4.73 -8.64
CA MET A 96 -13.94 3.26 -8.68
C MET A 96 -15.21 2.83 -7.94
N ILE A 97 -15.47 3.44 -6.78
CA ILE A 97 -16.66 3.15 -5.96
C ILE A 97 -17.95 3.62 -6.66
N ALA A 98 -17.90 4.74 -7.38
CA ALA A 98 -19.04 5.24 -8.15
C ALA A 98 -19.50 4.24 -9.24
N GLN A 99 -18.61 3.40 -9.76
CA GLN A 99 -18.96 2.33 -10.70
C GLN A 99 -19.87 1.23 -10.08
N LEU A 100 -20.07 1.28 -8.75
CA LEU A 100 -20.86 0.30 -7.99
C LEU A 100 -22.27 0.83 -7.64
N GLU A 101 -22.77 1.86 -8.32
CA GLU A 101 -24.02 2.57 -7.97
C GLU A 101 -25.26 1.69 -7.96
N ASP A 102 -25.31 0.68 -8.80
CA ASP A 102 -26.49 -0.20 -8.96
C ASP A 102 -26.65 -1.28 -7.86
N TRP A 103 -25.74 -1.29 -6.86
CA TRP A 103 -25.63 -2.40 -5.90
C TRP A 103 -25.47 -1.90 -4.45
N PRO A 104 -26.52 -1.47 -3.75
CA PRO A 104 -26.40 -0.73 -2.48
C PRO A 104 -25.72 -1.48 -1.33
N PHE A 105 -25.99 -2.76 -1.13
CA PHE A 105 -25.39 -3.55 -0.04
C PHE A 105 -23.96 -4.00 -0.39
N GLU A 106 -23.80 -4.56 -1.56
CA GLU A 106 -22.52 -4.99 -2.12
C GLU A 106 -21.59 -3.79 -2.33
N ARG A 107 -22.16 -2.61 -2.66
CA ARG A 107 -21.41 -1.36 -2.80
C ARG A 107 -20.63 -1.00 -1.54
N TYR A 108 -21.24 -1.11 -0.36
CA TYR A 108 -20.55 -0.80 0.89
C TYR A 108 -19.36 -1.74 1.16
N GLN A 109 -19.57 -3.05 0.95
CA GLN A 109 -18.54 -4.06 1.12
C GLN A 109 -17.44 -3.91 0.07
N ALA A 110 -17.80 -3.74 -1.20
CA ALA A 110 -16.85 -3.52 -2.29
C ALA A 110 -16.05 -2.22 -2.08
N ALA A 111 -16.69 -1.14 -1.64
CA ALA A 111 -16.02 0.11 -1.32
C ALA A 111 -14.99 -0.05 -0.21
N ARG A 112 -15.29 -0.85 0.82
CA ARG A 112 -14.33 -1.18 1.89
C ARG A 112 -13.11 -1.91 1.34
N ILE A 113 -13.32 -2.92 0.50
CA ILE A 113 -12.24 -3.71 -0.11
C ILE A 113 -11.39 -2.81 -1.01
N VAL A 114 -12.01 -2.08 -1.94
CA VAL A 114 -11.28 -1.17 -2.85
C VAL A 114 -10.43 -0.17 -2.07
N ARG A 115 -11.00 0.50 -1.06
CA ARG A 115 -10.22 1.46 -0.24
C ARG A 115 -9.06 0.80 0.47
N THR A 116 -9.30 -0.36 1.06
CA THR A 116 -8.26 -1.10 1.79
C THR A 116 -7.13 -1.51 0.85
N GLU A 117 -7.48 -2.09 -0.31
CA GLU A 117 -6.47 -2.66 -1.22
C GLU A 117 -5.72 -1.58 -2.00
N VAL A 118 -6.37 -0.49 -2.40
CA VAL A 118 -5.66 0.64 -3.04
C VAL A 118 -4.66 1.28 -2.07
N ASN A 119 -5.07 1.52 -0.83
CA ASN A 119 -4.17 2.09 0.18
C ASN A 119 -3.02 1.14 0.51
N ARG A 120 -3.30 -0.15 0.66
CA ARG A 120 -2.29 -1.17 0.87
C ARG A 120 -1.30 -1.25 -0.28
N ALA A 121 -1.79 -1.27 -1.54
CA ALA A 121 -0.95 -1.30 -2.73
C ALA A 121 0.00 -0.09 -2.80
N ALA A 122 -0.48 1.10 -2.41
CA ALA A 122 0.33 2.31 -2.34
C ALA A 122 1.48 2.16 -1.33
N ASN A 123 1.18 1.68 -0.11
CA ASN A 123 2.18 1.47 0.93
C ASN A 123 3.17 0.34 0.57
N VAL A 124 2.70 -0.75 -0.04
CA VAL A 124 3.57 -1.82 -0.56
C VAL A 124 4.54 -1.27 -1.61
N GLY A 125 4.07 -0.41 -2.51
CA GLY A 125 4.93 0.23 -3.51
C GLY A 125 5.98 1.14 -2.89
N ALA A 126 5.62 1.94 -1.89
CA ALA A 126 6.58 2.77 -1.17
C ALA A 126 7.63 1.93 -0.42
N THR A 127 7.20 0.81 0.19
CA THR A 127 8.08 -0.16 0.85
C THR A 127 9.03 -0.82 -0.15
N ALA A 128 8.53 -1.22 -1.32
CA ALA A 128 9.35 -1.82 -2.38
C ALA A 128 10.51 -0.91 -2.80
N GLN A 129 10.26 0.40 -2.88
CA GLN A 129 11.31 1.37 -3.17
C GLN A 129 12.32 1.44 -2.03
N SER A 130 11.86 1.52 -0.78
CA SER A 130 12.75 1.58 0.40
C SER A 130 13.64 0.34 0.53
N GLU A 131 13.08 -0.86 0.30
CA GLU A 131 13.86 -2.12 0.34
C GLU A 131 15.02 -2.12 -0.68
N THR A 132 14.81 -1.50 -1.83
CA THR A 132 15.81 -1.44 -2.92
C THR A 132 16.69 -0.19 -2.89
N SER A 133 16.48 0.70 -1.93
CA SER A 133 17.27 1.92 -1.76
C SER A 133 18.73 1.61 -1.42
N GLU A 134 19.64 2.41 -1.96
CA GLU A 134 21.08 2.35 -1.64
C GLU A 134 21.42 3.03 -0.30
N TYR A 135 20.45 3.75 0.30
CA TYR A 135 20.63 4.54 1.51
C TYR A 135 19.85 3.98 2.68
N GLU A 136 20.33 4.19 3.90
CA GLU A 136 19.57 3.95 5.11
C GLU A 136 18.40 4.92 5.18
N GLU A 137 17.23 4.41 5.51
CA GLU A 137 15.98 5.16 5.59
C GLU A 137 15.30 4.96 6.92
N GLN A 138 14.56 5.98 7.32
CA GLN A 138 13.50 5.92 8.33
C GLN A 138 12.16 5.96 7.63
N LYS A 139 11.13 5.50 8.29
CA LYS A 139 9.74 5.67 7.86
C LYS A 139 8.93 6.34 8.95
N GLU A 140 8.04 7.22 8.52
CA GLU A 140 7.13 7.96 9.37
C GLU A 140 5.70 7.55 9.06
N TRP A 141 4.90 7.30 10.10
CA TRP A 141 3.47 7.08 9.94
C TRP A 141 2.76 8.42 9.75
N VAL A 142 1.98 8.55 8.68
CA VAL A 142 1.21 9.75 8.37
C VAL A 142 -0.27 9.37 8.31
N SER A 143 -1.06 9.86 9.24
CA SER A 143 -2.51 9.70 9.25
C SER A 143 -3.22 10.85 8.53
N VAL A 144 -4.50 10.65 8.18
CA VAL A 144 -5.32 11.71 7.53
C VAL A 144 -5.79 12.75 8.55
N GLU A 145 -5.73 12.44 9.84
CA GLU A 145 -6.11 13.31 10.96
C GLU A 145 -7.57 13.82 10.94
N ASP A 146 -8.47 13.14 10.20
CA ASP A 146 -9.90 13.44 10.27
C ASP A 146 -10.61 12.58 11.34
N PHE A 147 -11.88 12.91 11.63
CA PHE A 147 -12.71 12.22 12.65
C PHE A 147 -12.88 10.70 12.40
N ARG A 148 -12.51 10.18 11.23
CA ARG A 148 -12.52 8.76 10.89
C ARG A 148 -11.19 8.08 11.14
N THR A 149 -10.15 8.82 11.52
CA THR A 149 -8.87 8.25 11.93
C THR A 149 -9.09 7.51 13.26
N ARG A 150 -8.64 6.27 13.34
CA ARG A 150 -8.78 5.44 14.55
C ARG A 150 -7.99 6.05 15.69
N GLY A 151 -8.55 6.00 16.90
CA GLY A 151 -8.01 6.59 18.10
C GLY A 151 -8.84 7.77 18.62
N HIS A 152 -9.64 8.42 17.75
CA HIS A 152 -10.52 9.51 18.18
C HIS A 152 -11.71 9.04 19.04
N LYS A 153 -12.13 7.79 18.88
CA LYS A 153 -13.29 7.26 19.60
C LYS A 153 -12.85 6.23 20.65
N PRO A 154 -13.46 6.23 21.84
CA PRO A 154 -13.20 5.20 22.86
C PRO A 154 -13.48 3.77 22.35
N SER A 155 -14.41 3.61 21.40
CA SER A 155 -14.78 2.33 20.80
C SER A 155 -13.82 1.86 19.68
N ASP A 156 -12.82 2.66 19.31
CA ASP A 156 -11.83 2.24 18.32
C ASP A 156 -10.94 1.15 18.92
N HIS A 157 -10.72 0.08 18.16
CA HIS A 157 -9.87 -1.04 18.55
C HIS A 157 -8.43 -0.91 18.08
N ALA A 158 -8.06 0.22 17.49
CA ALA A 158 -6.71 0.57 17.05
C ALA A 158 -6.50 2.07 17.25
N ASP A 159 -5.25 2.53 17.30
CA ASP A 159 -4.92 3.94 17.53
C ASP A 159 -3.91 4.47 16.52
N HIS A 160 -4.44 4.96 15.40
CA HIS A 160 -3.63 5.60 14.35
C HIS A 160 -3.40 7.10 14.59
N VAL A 161 -4.09 7.68 15.56
CA VAL A 161 -3.84 9.07 16.00
C VAL A 161 -2.49 9.10 16.74
N GLU A 162 -2.26 8.19 17.68
CA GLU A 162 -0.99 8.09 18.40
C GLU A 162 0.18 7.67 17.51
N LEU A 163 -0.08 6.95 16.42
CA LEU A 163 0.95 6.60 15.45
C LEU A 163 1.35 7.77 14.57
N ASN A 164 0.52 8.83 14.45
CA ASN A 164 0.81 9.94 13.54
C ASN A 164 2.11 10.65 13.90
N GLY A 165 3.02 10.79 12.94
CA GLY A 165 4.34 11.39 13.13
C GLY A 165 5.39 10.47 13.77
N VAL A 166 5.02 9.25 14.18
CA VAL A 166 5.99 8.28 14.72
C VAL A 166 6.98 7.91 13.63
N ARG A 167 8.28 8.05 13.94
CA ARG A 167 9.41 7.68 13.06
C ARG A 167 10.15 6.50 13.62
N ILE A 168 10.43 5.54 12.78
CA ILE A 168 11.21 4.34 13.09
C ILE A 168 12.16 4.03 11.93
N ASP A 169 13.10 3.14 12.12
CA ASP A 169 13.94 2.65 11.04
C ASP A 169 13.10 1.89 10.02
N SER A 170 13.45 1.96 8.73
CA SER A 170 12.61 1.41 7.67
C SER A 170 12.36 -0.09 7.80
N GLY A 171 13.30 -0.85 8.42
CA GLY A 171 13.16 -2.28 8.70
C GLY A 171 12.33 -2.62 9.93
N ASP A 172 12.04 -1.66 10.81
CA ASP A 172 11.28 -1.90 12.04
C ASP A 172 9.76 -1.91 11.81
N HIS A 173 9.00 -2.25 12.85
CA HIS A 173 7.54 -2.25 12.81
C HIS A 173 6.98 -1.15 13.72
N PHE A 174 5.98 -0.43 13.23
CA PHE A 174 5.13 0.38 14.09
C PHE A 174 4.35 -0.53 15.04
N THR A 175 4.15 -0.08 16.26
CA THR A 175 3.35 -0.82 17.26
C THR A 175 2.13 0.02 17.63
N ASP A 176 0.94 -0.50 17.32
CA ASP A 176 -0.31 0.10 17.80
C ASP A 176 -0.46 -0.18 19.30
N ILE A 177 -0.44 0.87 20.11
CA ILE A 177 -0.45 0.74 21.58
C ILE A 177 -1.77 0.24 22.14
N ARG A 178 -2.88 0.36 21.37
CA ARG A 178 -4.21 -0.01 21.84
C ARG A 178 -4.49 -1.51 21.71
N ASN A 179 -3.98 -2.15 20.67
CA ASN A 179 -4.22 -3.58 20.42
C ASN A 179 -2.94 -4.42 20.32
N GLY A 180 -1.77 -3.79 20.34
CA GLY A 180 -0.48 -4.47 20.26
C GLY A 180 -0.09 -4.93 18.85
N ASP A 181 -0.85 -4.55 17.82
CA ASP A 181 -0.51 -4.89 16.43
C ASP A 181 0.85 -4.32 16.03
N ARG A 182 1.64 -5.15 15.35
CA ARG A 182 2.90 -4.76 14.74
C ARG A 182 2.70 -4.64 13.23
N LEU A 183 2.93 -3.42 12.71
CA LEU A 183 2.68 -3.11 11.31
C LEU A 183 3.98 -2.69 10.63
N GLN A 184 4.33 -3.38 9.55
CA GLN A 184 5.45 -2.94 8.72
C GLN A 184 5.14 -1.60 8.03
N PHE A 185 3.89 -1.40 7.65
CA PHE A 185 3.35 -0.17 7.05
C PHE A 185 1.83 -0.09 7.29
N PRO A 186 1.19 1.07 7.07
CA PRO A 186 -0.27 1.18 7.15
C PRO A 186 -0.99 0.22 6.20
N GLY A 187 -1.88 -0.60 6.74
CA GLY A 187 -2.60 -1.63 5.97
C GLY A 187 -1.85 -2.96 5.85
N ASP A 188 -0.82 -3.21 6.65
CA ASP A 188 -0.10 -4.49 6.70
C ASP A 188 -1.08 -5.66 6.93
N PRO A 189 -1.16 -6.65 6.02
CA PRO A 189 -2.11 -7.77 6.14
C PRO A 189 -1.80 -8.73 7.30
N ASN A 190 -0.61 -8.62 7.91
CA ASN A 190 -0.24 -9.41 9.08
C ASN A 190 -0.85 -8.85 10.38
N ALA A 191 -1.30 -7.61 10.36
CA ALA A 191 -1.99 -6.99 11.48
C ALA A 191 -3.49 -7.33 11.47
N SER A 192 -4.19 -7.03 12.57
CA SER A 192 -5.61 -7.30 12.72
C SER A 192 -6.47 -6.47 11.75
N ALA A 193 -7.70 -6.93 11.50
CA ALA A 193 -8.70 -6.20 10.74
C ALA A 193 -8.97 -4.81 11.34
N ALA A 194 -8.85 -4.68 12.66
CA ALA A 194 -9.04 -3.42 13.37
C ALA A 194 -8.04 -2.36 12.93
N SER A 195 -6.80 -2.73 12.67
CA SER A 195 -5.74 -1.79 12.23
C SER A 195 -5.68 -1.62 10.70
N THR A 196 -6.25 -2.52 9.91
CA THR A 196 -5.99 -2.56 8.46
C THR A 196 -7.16 -2.15 7.59
N ILE A 197 -8.40 -2.63 7.88
CA ILE A 197 -9.56 -2.39 7.00
C ILE A 197 -9.93 -0.90 6.98
N ASN A 198 -10.12 -0.32 5.79
CA ASN A 198 -10.40 1.11 5.59
C ASN A 198 -9.31 2.05 6.14
N CYS A 199 -8.10 1.56 6.40
CA CYS A 199 -6.99 2.43 6.73
C CYS A 199 -6.68 3.39 5.57
N ARG A 200 -6.39 4.66 5.88
CA ARG A 200 -6.05 5.71 4.92
C ARG A 200 -4.70 6.37 5.24
N CYS A 201 -3.99 5.78 6.20
CA CYS A 201 -2.66 6.24 6.58
C CYS A 201 -1.63 5.80 5.55
N ASN A 202 -0.51 6.51 5.47
CA ASN A 202 0.60 6.19 4.60
C ASN A 202 1.91 6.12 5.40
N ALA A 203 2.84 5.29 4.95
CA ALA A 203 4.22 5.37 5.37
C ALA A 203 4.98 6.32 4.45
N VAL A 204 5.69 7.27 5.03
CA VAL A 204 6.55 8.21 4.32
C VAL A 204 7.99 7.87 4.63
N TYR A 205 8.79 7.57 3.62
CA TYR A 205 10.19 7.22 3.77
C TYR A 205 11.09 8.46 3.70
N LEU A 206 12.12 8.50 4.53
CA LEU A 206 13.04 9.61 4.70
C LEU A 206 14.47 9.06 4.75
N ILE A 207 15.40 9.66 3.98
CA ILE A 207 16.80 9.26 3.99
C ILE A 207 17.44 9.68 5.30
N LYS A 208 18.15 8.75 5.96
CA LYS A 208 19.00 9.08 7.10
C LYS A 208 20.23 9.86 6.65
N ARG A 209 20.63 10.83 7.46
CA ARG A 209 21.78 11.69 7.18
C ARG A 209 22.76 11.64 8.36
N ASP A 210 24.03 11.73 8.03
CA ASP A 210 25.09 11.91 9.02
C ASP A 210 25.07 13.33 9.62
N ILE A 211 25.98 13.58 10.56
CA ILE A 211 26.11 14.88 11.24
C ILE A 211 26.42 16.04 10.27
N ASN A 212 26.98 15.75 9.09
CA ASN A 212 27.29 16.71 8.05
C ASN A 212 26.15 16.88 7.02
N GLY A 213 25.03 16.18 7.22
CA GLY A 213 23.88 16.21 6.34
C GLY A 213 24.00 15.30 5.10
N ASN A 214 25.00 14.44 5.01
CA ASN A 214 25.17 13.52 3.89
C ASN A 214 24.28 12.27 4.06
N PRO A 215 23.70 11.74 2.98
CA PRO A 215 22.98 10.47 3.01
C PRO A 215 23.86 9.32 3.49
N ILE A 216 23.37 8.51 4.40
CA ILE A 216 24.09 7.34 4.94
C ILE A 216 23.85 6.15 4.00
N PRO A 217 24.89 5.58 3.36
CA PRO A 217 24.71 4.40 2.52
C PRO A 217 24.33 3.17 3.33
N LYS A 218 23.45 2.30 2.79
CA LYS A 218 23.22 0.98 3.37
C LYS A 218 24.49 0.15 3.33
N ARG A 219 24.78 -0.52 4.43
CA ARG A 219 25.88 -1.51 4.45
C ARG A 219 25.52 -2.65 3.49
N LYS A 220 26.41 -2.95 2.55
CA LYS A 220 26.27 -4.14 1.73
C LYS A 220 26.39 -5.37 2.65
N SER A 221 25.34 -6.19 2.68
CA SER A 221 25.45 -7.53 3.28
C SER A 221 26.47 -8.32 2.46
N THR A 222 27.57 -8.67 3.10
CA THR A 222 28.58 -9.59 2.57
C THR A 222 28.00 -10.99 2.48
#